data_9a10b7db8cccaf5b7e0bec9f16ae0ac9
#
_entry.id   9a10b7db8cccaf5b7e0bec9f16ae0ac9
#
_cell.length_a   1.000
_cell.length_b   1.000
_cell.length_c   1.000
_cell.angle_alpha   90.00
_cell.angle_beta   90.00
_cell.angle_gamma   90.00
#
_symmetry.space_group_name_H-M   'P 1'
#
loop_
_entity.id
_entity.type
_entity.pdbx_description
1 polymer ?
#
loop_
_entity_poly.entity_id
_entity_poly.type
_entity_poly.pdbx_seq_one_letter_code
_entity_poly.pdbx_strand_id
1 'polypeptide(L)'
;MSDKKSNANGVYPQEAVKSDIVKNEEFIGEHLETLREFAERGDASVMYLLGCYYDGGVCEGGGNDPDEAVKWYKKVSRLGNTHAMNNLGVMYLCGQGVRKSAAKASKWFRKAAELGSVVAQKNLAEMYRYGDGVRVDSAEAAKWYRKAAEQGDAEAQGILGVMYYYGEGVRKNVAAAVKWYRKAAEQGDCGAQNNLGVCYDTGTGVAQDWAVALKWYRKAARHGNACAQTNIGEMYETGRGVVKSAVRAAKWYEKAAAQGYAGAQYDLGELYASGNGVAKDLHAAEMWYRKAAEQGYADAQYKKNSRRQENGE
;
A
#
# COMPACT_ATOMS: atom_id res chain seq x y z
N MET A 1 -21.41 -32.19 -19.73
CA MET A 1 -22.48 -31.94 -20.70
C MET A 1 -23.73 -31.52 -19.93
N SER A 2 -23.96 -30.24 -19.79
CA SER A 2 -25.24 -29.74 -19.26
C SER A 2 -25.70 -28.63 -20.19
N ASP A 3 -26.74 -28.93 -20.96
CA ASP A 3 -27.39 -28.04 -21.91
C ASP A 3 -27.82 -26.73 -21.24
N LYS A 4 -27.14 -25.64 -21.55
CA LYS A 4 -27.65 -24.29 -21.27
C LYS A 4 -28.61 -23.90 -22.39
N LYS A 5 -29.95 -24.13 -22.17
CA LYS A 5 -30.97 -23.65 -23.05
C LYS A 5 -30.97 -22.12 -23.08
N SER A 6 -30.69 -21.54 -24.25
CA SER A 6 -30.94 -20.14 -24.54
C SER A 6 -32.44 -19.87 -24.48
N ASN A 7 -32.88 -18.89 -23.68
CA ASN A 7 -34.24 -18.40 -23.75
C ASN A 7 -34.49 -17.68 -25.07
N ALA A 8 -35.58 -17.93 -25.71
CA ALA A 8 -35.97 -17.48 -27.04
C ALA A 8 -36.04 -15.95 -27.27
N ASN A 9 -35.69 -15.13 -26.31
CA ASN A 9 -35.70 -13.67 -26.39
C ASN A 9 -34.32 -13.01 -26.34
N GLY A 10 -33.20 -13.77 -26.46
CA GLY A 10 -31.85 -13.18 -26.55
C GLY A 10 -31.38 -12.35 -25.35
N VAL A 11 -32.09 -12.44 -24.22
CA VAL A 11 -31.70 -11.74 -22.99
C VAL A 11 -30.93 -12.72 -22.11
N TYR A 12 -29.61 -12.59 -22.12
CA TYR A 12 -28.80 -13.26 -21.10
C TYR A 12 -29.16 -12.69 -19.72
N PRO A 13 -29.36 -13.51 -18.67
CA PRO A 13 -29.62 -13.01 -17.33
C PRO A 13 -28.44 -12.11 -16.90
N GLN A 14 -28.71 -10.86 -16.56
CA GLN A 14 -27.69 -9.84 -16.23
C GLN A 14 -26.71 -10.29 -15.12
N GLU A 15 -27.14 -11.18 -14.23
CA GLU A 15 -26.30 -11.71 -13.14
C GLU A 15 -25.37 -12.84 -13.58
N ALA A 16 -25.78 -13.69 -14.52
CA ALA A 16 -24.92 -14.74 -15.07
C ALA A 16 -23.80 -14.15 -15.94
N VAL A 17 -24.13 -13.12 -16.74
CA VAL A 17 -23.14 -12.37 -17.54
C VAL A 17 -22.10 -11.69 -16.66
N LYS A 18 -22.47 -11.16 -15.47
CA LYS A 18 -21.52 -10.52 -14.55
C LYS A 18 -20.53 -11.49 -13.90
N SER A 19 -20.94 -12.73 -13.60
CA SER A 19 -20.07 -13.71 -12.95
C SER A 19 -19.13 -14.45 -13.91
N ASP A 20 -19.55 -14.66 -15.15
CA ASP A 20 -18.77 -15.39 -16.15
C ASP A 20 -17.82 -14.47 -16.96
N ILE A 21 -18.21 -13.20 -17.15
CA ILE A 21 -17.40 -12.20 -17.89
C ILE A 21 -16.15 -11.80 -17.12
N VAL A 22 -16.18 -11.76 -15.79
CA VAL A 22 -14.98 -11.45 -14.96
C VAL A 22 -13.93 -12.57 -15.02
N LYS A 23 -14.26 -13.74 -15.56
CA LYS A 23 -13.41 -14.94 -15.51
C LYS A 23 -12.89 -15.44 -16.86
N ASN A 24 -13.31 -14.87 -17.99
CA ASN A 24 -12.96 -15.48 -19.28
C ASN A 24 -12.78 -14.46 -20.41
N GLU A 25 -11.52 -14.13 -20.70
CA GLU A 25 -11.07 -13.21 -21.75
C GLU A 25 -11.42 -13.71 -23.15
N GLU A 26 -11.30 -15.01 -23.36
CA GLU A 26 -11.67 -15.69 -24.59
C GLU A 26 -13.15 -15.43 -24.92
N PHE A 27 -14.01 -15.44 -23.90
CA PHE A 27 -15.43 -15.13 -24.04
C PHE A 27 -15.68 -13.68 -24.50
N ILE A 28 -14.92 -12.69 -23.98
CA ILE A 28 -15.09 -11.29 -24.38
C ILE A 28 -14.65 -11.10 -25.84
N GLY A 29 -13.54 -11.72 -26.24
CA GLY A 29 -13.04 -11.67 -27.61
C GLY A 29 -14.02 -12.27 -28.63
N GLU A 30 -14.59 -13.43 -28.32
CA GLU A 30 -15.57 -14.12 -29.17
C GLU A 30 -16.90 -13.37 -29.32
N HIS A 31 -17.28 -12.58 -28.29
CA HIS A 31 -18.59 -11.88 -28.25
C HIS A 31 -18.46 -10.36 -28.37
N LEU A 32 -17.30 -9.86 -28.80
CA LEU A 32 -16.97 -8.43 -28.80
C LEU A 32 -17.99 -7.57 -29.56
N GLU A 33 -18.45 -8.03 -30.72
CA GLU A 33 -19.46 -7.31 -31.50
C GLU A 33 -20.79 -7.21 -30.77
N THR A 34 -21.27 -8.31 -30.21
CA THR A 34 -22.48 -8.36 -29.41
C THR A 34 -22.39 -7.45 -28.17
N LEU A 35 -21.25 -7.46 -27.47
CA LEU A 35 -21.00 -6.57 -26.34
C LEU A 35 -20.99 -5.11 -26.75
N ARG A 36 -20.42 -4.77 -27.90
CA ARG A 36 -20.48 -3.40 -28.45
C ARG A 36 -21.90 -2.94 -28.73
N GLU A 37 -22.74 -3.80 -29.31
CA GLU A 37 -24.16 -3.47 -29.52
C GLU A 37 -24.89 -3.18 -28.21
N PHE A 38 -24.70 -3.99 -27.15
CA PHE A 38 -25.27 -3.73 -25.84
C PHE A 38 -24.77 -2.41 -25.23
N ALA A 39 -23.46 -2.16 -25.34
CA ALA A 39 -22.87 -0.91 -24.87
C ALA A 39 -23.44 0.32 -25.62
N GLU A 40 -23.63 0.21 -26.93
CA GLU A 40 -24.20 1.29 -27.75
C GLU A 40 -25.68 1.56 -27.43
N ARG A 41 -26.41 0.53 -26.99
CA ARG A 41 -27.79 0.65 -26.47
C ARG A 41 -27.86 1.27 -25.06
N GLY A 42 -26.71 1.55 -24.46
CA GLY A 42 -26.64 2.28 -23.18
C GLY A 42 -26.36 1.42 -21.94
N ASP A 43 -26.00 0.13 -22.09
CA ASP A 43 -25.64 -0.71 -20.94
C ASP A 43 -24.31 -0.26 -20.33
N ALA A 44 -24.40 0.43 -19.20
CA ALA A 44 -23.26 0.98 -18.48
C ALA A 44 -22.29 -0.11 -17.96
N SER A 45 -22.79 -1.29 -17.63
CA SER A 45 -21.94 -2.39 -17.16
C SER A 45 -21.10 -2.95 -18.29
N VAL A 46 -21.70 -3.10 -19.48
CA VAL A 46 -20.99 -3.56 -20.67
C VAL A 46 -20.03 -2.49 -21.20
N MET A 47 -20.40 -1.20 -21.15
CA MET A 47 -19.46 -0.11 -21.49
C MET A 47 -18.22 -0.12 -20.58
N TYR A 48 -18.40 -0.34 -19.27
CA TYR A 48 -17.28 -0.42 -18.33
C TYR A 48 -16.41 -1.64 -18.63
N LEU A 49 -17.02 -2.78 -18.90
CA LEU A 49 -16.33 -4.00 -19.27
C LEU A 49 -15.47 -3.83 -20.53
N LEU A 50 -16.02 -3.22 -21.59
CA LEU A 50 -15.26 -2.93 -22.81
C LEU A 50 -14.09 -1.98 -22.51
N GLY A 51 -14.29 -0.98 -21.65
CA GLY A 51 -13.21 -0.14 -21.16
C GLY A 51 -12.07 -0.94 -20.53
N CYS A 52 -12.40 -1.87 -19.60
CA CYS A 52 -11.42 -2.74 -18.97
C CYS A 52 -10.72 -3.68 -19.97
N TYR A 53 -11.46 -4.26 -20.91
CA TYR A 53 -10.91 -5.13 -21.93
C TYR A 53 -9.85 -4.42 -22.80
N TYR A 54 -10.15 -3.21 -23.24
CA TYR A 54 -9.21 -2.43 -24.06
C TYR A 54 -8.05 -1.81 -23.25
N ASP A 55 -8.23 -1.60 -21.95
CA ASP A 55 -7.19 -1.07 -21.04
C ASP A 55 -6.05 -2.08 -20.79
N GLY A 56 -6.32 -3.38 -21.01
CA GLY A 56 -5.34 -4.46 -20.77
C GLY A 56 -4.98 -4.64 -19.28
N GLY A 57 -5.57 -3.87 -18.39
CA GLY A 57 -5.23 -3.85 -16.95
C GLY A 57 -5.95 -4.91 -16.12
N VAL A 58 -7.00 -5.53 -16.64
CA VAL A 58 -7.82 -6.53 -15.91
C VAL A 58 -7.75 -7.90 -16.59
N CYS A 59 -7.30 -7.93 -17.83
CA CYS A 59 -7.31 -9.09 -18.71
C CYS A 59 -5.92 -9.29 -19.34
N GLU A 60 -5.21 -10.35 -18.96
CA GLU A 60 -4.02 -10.81 -19.68
C GLU A 60 -4.48 -11.34 -21.06
N GLY A 61 -4.22 -10.60 -22.15
CA GLY A 61 -4.67 -10.97 -23.49
C GLY A 61 -5.80 -10.11 -24.07
N GLY A 62 -6.29 -9.11 -23.34
CA GLY A 62 -7.27 -8.14 -23.79
C GLY A 62 -6.83 -7.31 -24.99
N GLY A 63 -7.74 -6.57 -25.58
CA GLY A 63 -7.56 -5.85 -26.84
C GLY A 63 -6.45 -4.77 -26.87
N ASN A 64 -5.82 -4.47 -25.73
CA ASN A 64 -4.73 -3.50 -25.55
C ASN A 64 -4.81 -2.30 -26.53
N ASP A 65 -5.96 -1.63 -26.52
CA ASP A 65 -6.21 -0.39 -27.26
C ASP A 65 -6.62 0.71 -26.28
N PRO A 66 -5.65 1.43 -25.71
CA PRO A 66 -5.91 2.46 -24.71
C PRO A 66 -6.79 3.61 -25.24
N ASP A 67 -6.78 3.87 -26.54
CA ASP A 67 -7.64 4.89 -27.16
C ASP A 67 -9.12 4.47 -27.10
N GLU A 68 -9.41 3.21 -27.39
CA GLU A 68 -10.77 2.64 -27.25
C GLU A 68 -11.17 2.57 -25.78
N ALA A 69 -10.28 2.15 -24.87
CA ALA A 69 -10.55 2.15 -23.43
C ALA A 69 -10.99 3.54 -22.96
N VAL A 70 -10.26 4.59 -23.32
CA VAL A 70 -10.61 5.98 -22.98
C VAL A 70 -11.99 6.37 -23.51
N LYS A 71 -12.36 5.97 -24.73
CA LYS A 71 -13.68 6.27 -25.29
C LYS A 71 -14.79 5.64 -24.47
N TRP A 72 -14.66 4.36 -24.12
CA TRP A 72 -15.64 3.64 -23.32
C TRP A 72 -15.72 4.18 -21.90
N TYR A 73 -14.59 4.39 -21.24
CA TYR A 73 -14.58 4.98 -19.89
C TYR A 73 -15.20 6.39 -19.87
N LYS A 74 -14.97 7.22 -20.90
CA LYS A 74 -15.63 8.54 -21.01
C LYS A 74 -17.15 8.41 -21.16
N LYS A 75 -17.64 7.44 -21.96
CA LYS A 75 -19.07 7.21 -22.12
C LYS A 75 -19.71 6.84 -20.79
N VAL A 76 -19.16 5.82 -20.11
CA VAL A 76 -19.75 5.29 -18.87
C VAL A 76 -19.54 6.23 -17.68
N SER A 77 -18.48 7.05 -17.68
CA SER A 77 -18.28 8.09 -16.64
C SER A 77 -19.40 9.14 -16.64
N ARG A 78 -19.99 9.43 -17.80
CA ARG A 78 -21.13 10.35 -17.89
C ARG A 78 -22.39 9.79 -17.21
N LEU A 79 -22.46 8.48 -17.05
CA LEU A 79 -23.52 7.76 -16.32
C LEU A 79 -23.23 7.60 -14.84
N GLY A 80 -22.18 8.25 -14.31
CA GLY A 80 -21.84 8.23 -12.90
C GLY A 80 -20.95 7.09 -12.43
N ASN A 81 -20.42 6.26 -13.33
CA ASN A 81 -19.56 5.15 -12.95
C ASN A 81 -18.21 5.65 -12.39
N THR A 82 -18.03 5.48 -11.08
CA THR A 82 -16.86 5.98 -10.36
C THR A 82 -15.58 5.18 -10.66
N HIS A 83 -15.69 3.91 -11.00
CA HIS A 83 -14.54 3.09 -11.39
C HIS A 83 -13.96 3.56 -12.72
N ALA A 84 -14.81 3.84 -13.71
CA ALA A 84 -14.37 4.39 -14.99
C ALA A 84 -13.74 5.79 -14.83
N MET A 85 -14.32 6.63 -13.95
CA MET A 85 -13.72 7.93 -13.64
C MET A 85 -12.32 7.78 -13.02
N ASN A 86 -12.17 6.83 -12.08
CA ASN A 86 -10.88 6.53 -11.48
C ASN A 86 -9.87 6.04 -12.54
N ASN A 87 -10.28 5.09 -13.40
CA ASN A 87 -9.41 4.57 -14.44
C ASN A 87 -8.99 5.66 -15.44
N LEU A 88 -9.90 6.56 -15.81
CA LEU A 88 -9.53 7.74 -16.60
C LEU A 88 -8.50 8.62 -15.90
N GLY A 89 -8.61 8.78 -14.58
CA GLY A 89 -7.61 9.47 -13.77
C GLY A 89 -6.23 8.82 -13.92
N VAL A 90 -6.15 7.50 -13.78
CA VAL A 90 -4.91 6.73 -13.95
C VAL A 90 -4.37 6.85 -15.37
N MET A 91 -5.22 6.70 -16.39
CA MET A 91 -4.81 6.84 -17.79
C MET A 91 -4.22 8.23 -18.09
N TYR A 92 -4.78 9.30 -17.51
CA TYR A 92 -4.20 10.64 -17.64
C TYR A 92 -2.89 10.80 -16.87
N LEU A 93 -2.67 10.09 -15.74
CA LEU A 93 -1.39 10.09 -15.03
C LEU A 93 -0.29 9.39 -15.82
N CYS A 94 -0.63 8.25 -16.44
CA CYS A 94 0.33 7.43 -17.18
C CYS A 94 0.52 7.93 -18.62
N GLY A 95 -0.48 8.57 -19.23
CA GLY A 95 -0.49 8.97 -20.64
C GLY A 95 -0.91 7.82 -21.57
N GLN A 96 -1.75 6.91 -21.10
CA GLN A 96 -2.27 5.78 -21.86
C GLN A 96 -3.54 6.21 -22.62
N GLY A 97 -3.54 6.10 -23.95
CA GLY A 97 -4.66 6.53 -24.83
C GLY A 97 -5.04 8.01 -24.70
N VAL A 98 -4.25 8.80 -23.98
CA VAL A 98 -4.41 10.25 -23.81
C VAL A 98 -3.07 10.93 -23.57
N ARG A 99 -2.95 12.20 -23.89
CA ARG A 99 -1.78 12.98 -23.49
C ARG A 99 -1.70 13.04 -21.97
N LYS A 100 -0.56 12.64 -21.39
CA LYS A 100 -0.26 12.69 -19.96
C LYS A 100 -0.61 14.06 -19.37
N SER A 101 -1.38 14.05 -18.27
CA SER A 101 -1.80 15.28 -17.60
C SER A 101 -2.29 15.01 -16.18
N ALA A 102 -1.45 15.20 -15.19
CA ALA A 102 -1.81 15.08 -13.78
C ALA A 102 -2.97 16.03 -13.38
N ALA A 103 -3.02 17.25 -13.98
CA ALA A 103 -4.13 18.16 -13.74
C ALA A 103 -5.49 17.66 -14.28
N LYS A 104 -5.52 16.87 -15.36
CA LYS A 104 -6.75 16.20 -15.78
C LYS A 104 -7.06 14.99 -14.93
N ALA A 105 -6.05 14.24 -14.51
CA ALA A 105 -6.20 13.12 -13.60
C ALA A 105 -6.86 13.55 -12.29
N SER A 106 -6.38 14.63 -11.67
CA SER A 106 -6.96 15.16 -10.43
C SER A 106 -8.44 15.54 -10.57
N LYS A 107 -8.85 16.06 -11.73
CA LYS A 107 -10.25 16.37 -12.00
C LYS A 107 -11.13 15.12 -12.07
N TRP A 108 -10.61 14.04 -12.66
CA TRP A 108 -11.33 12.78 -12.73
C TRP A 108 -11.40 12.08 -11.38
N PHE A 109 -10.30 12.02 -10.64
CA PHE A 109 -10.31 11.49 -9.28
C PHE A 109 -11.25 12.28 -8.38
N ARG A 110 -11.28 13.62 -8.49
CA ARG A 110 -12.19 14.46 -7.70
C ARG A 110 -13.65 14.10 -7.97
N LYS A 111 -14.05 13.96 -9.25
CA LYS A 111 -15.42 13.55 -9.60
C LYS A 111 -15.80 12.21 -8.98
N ALA A 112 -14.92 11.20 -9.09
CA ALA A 112 -15.16 9.89 -8.50
C ALA A 112 -15.16 9.93 -6.97
N ALA A 113 -14.25 10.70 -6.36
CA ALA A 113 -14.13 10.86 -4.91
C ALA A 113 -15.35 11.56 -4.29
N GLU A 114 -15.90 12.56 -4.97
CA GLU A 114 -17.14 13.27 -4.56
C GLU A 114 -18.35 12.33 -4.62
N LEU A 115 -18.36 11.36 -5.54
CA LEU A 115 -19.37 10.31 -5.63
C LEU A 115 -19.10 9.12 -4.69
N GLY A 116 -18.13 9.22 -3.78
CA GLY A 116 -17.88 8.25 -2.72
C GLY A 116 -16.85 7.17 -3.04
N SER A 117 -16.21 7.17 -4.20
CA SER A 117 -15.18 6.17 -4.52
C SER A 117 -13.98 6.25 -3.57
N VAL A 118 -13.80 5.23 -2.75
CA VAL A 118 -12.69 5.11 -1.79
C VAL A 118 -11.34 5.17 -2.50
N VAL A 119 -11.20 4.44 -3.60
CA VAL A 119 -9.94 4.41 -4.39
C VAL A 119 -9.62 5.81 -4.92
N ALA A 120 -10.61 6.50 -5.47
CA ALA A 120 -10.41 7.86 -5.99
C ALA A 120 -10.14 8.88 -4.87
N GLN A 121 -10.74 8.70 -3.69
CA GLN A 121 -10.45 9.52 -2.51
C GLN A 121 -8.98 9.38 -2.09
N LYS A 122 -8.44 8.15 -2.06
CA LYS A 122 -7.02 7.92 -1.78
C LYS A 122 -6.12 8.54 -2.85
N ASN A 123 -6.39 8.27 -4.12
CA ASN A 123 -5.59 8.83 -5.22
C ASN A 123 -5.58 10.36 -5.20
N LEU A 124 -6.72 10.99 -4.95
CA LEU A 124 -6.80 12.45 -4.84
C LEU A 124 -6.06 12.98 -3.62
N ALA A 125 -6.12 12.26 -2.49
CA ALA A 125 -5.38 12.61 -1.27
C ALA A 125 -3.87 12.56 -1.51
N GLU A 126 -3.36 11.54 -2.20
CA GLU A 126 -1.96 11.43 -2.59
C GLU A 126 -1.54 12.59 -3.50
N MET A 127 -2.35 12.92 -4.50
CA MET A 127 -2.07 14.06 -5.37
C MET A 127 -1.92 15.37 -4.59
N TYR A 128 -2.77 15.61 -3.58
CA TYR A 128 -2.61 16.77 -2.70
C TYR A 128 -1.41 16.69 -1.79
N ARG A 129 -1.06 15.51 -1.33
CA ARG A 129 0.09 15.28 -0.44
C ARG A 129 1.41 15.56 -1.14
N TYR A 130 1.54 15.11 -2.40
CA TYR A 130 2.79 15.20 -3.17
C TYR A 130 2.83 16.32 -4.21
N GLY A 131 1.70 16.94 -4.51
CA GLY A 131 1.63 18.04 -5.48
C GLY A 131 1.51 17.59 -6.94
N ASP A 132 1.03 16.38 -7.18
CA ASP A 132 0.88 15.84 -8.53
C ASP A 132 -0.34 16.43 -9.25
N GLY A 133 -0.11 17.41 -10.14
CA GLY A 133 -1.16 18.08 -10.92
C GLY A 133 -2.10 18.98 -10.11
N VAL A 134 -1.83 19.15 -8.83
CA VAL A 134 -2.47 20.08 -7.90
C VAL A 134 -1.38 20.70 -7.02
N ARG A 135 -1.67 21.84 -6.41
CA ARG A 135 -0.76 22.40 -5.38
C ARG A 135 -0.76 21.49 -4.15
N VAL A 136 0.42 21.29 -3.55
CA VAL A 136 0.55 20.59 -2.27
C VAL A 136 -0.39 21.22 -1.24
N ASP A 137 -1.23 20.38 -0.65
CA ASP A 137 -2.16 20.75 0.41
C ASP A 137 -2.43 19.57 1.32
N SER A 138 -1.63 19.45 2.39
CA SER A 138 -1.77 18.34 3.34
C SER A 138 -3.12 18.38 4.09
N ALA A 139 -3.76 19.53 4.21
CA ALA A 139 -5.07 19.63 4.86
C ALA A 139 -6.18 19.04 3.96
N GLU A 140 -6.13 19.34 2.65
CA GLU A 140 -7.02 18.69 1.68
C GLU A 140 -6.74 17.18 1.60
N ALA A 141 -5.46 16.77 1.58
CA ALA A 141 -5.10 15.36 1.63
C ALA A 141 -5.73 14.65 2.84
N ALA A 142 -5.60 15.23 4.03
CA ALA A 142 -6.18 14.69 5.26
C ALA A 142 -7.71 14.56 5.20
N LYS A 143 -8.40 15.51 4.57
CA LYS A 143 -9.86 15.44 4.39
C LYS A 143 -10.27 14.25 3.52
N TRP A 144 -9.54 14.02 2.42
CA TRP A 144 -9.85 12.92 1.52
C TRP A 144 -9.48 11.56 2.12
N TYR A 145 -8.31 11.44 2.77
CA TYR A 145 -7.98 10.23 3.54
C TYR A 145 -9.00 9.94 4.63
N ARG A 146 -9.53 10.97 5.32
CA ARG A 146 -10.57 10.78 6.35
C ARG A 146 -11.84 10.19 5.74
N LYS A 147 -12.29 10.70 4.60
CA LYS A 147 -13.47 10.15 3.91
C LYS A 147 -13.30 8.68 3.56
N ALA A 148 -12.13 8.30 3.03
CA ALA A 148 -11.82 6.90 2.75
C ALA A 148 -11.74 6.04 4.03
N ALA A 149 -11.10 6.56 5.07
CA ALA A 149 -10.94 5.90 6.36
C ALA A 149 -12.29 5.68 7.10
N GLU A 150 -13.21 6.63 6.99
CA GLU A 150 -14.57 6.54 7.54
C GLU A 150 -15.41 5.50 6.80
N GLN A 151 -15.11 5.23 5.54
CA GLN A 151 -15.70 4.13 4.77
C GLN A 151 -15.05 2.77 5.08
N GLY A 152 -14.09 2.70 5.98
CA GLY A 152 -13.47 1.47 6.45
C GLY A 152 -12.16 1.08 5.76
N ASP A 153 -11.64 1.86 4.82
CA ASP A 153 -10.38 1.54 4.14
C ASP A 153 -9.20 1.53 5.11
N ALA A 154 -8.58 0.36 5.26
CA ALA A 154 -7.52 0.14 6.26
C ALA A 154 -6.26 0.96 5.97
N GLU A 155 -5.87 1.10 4.70
CA GLU A 155 -4.71 1.89 4.29
C GLU A 155 -4.93 3.38 4.60
N ALA A 156 -6.09 3.92 4.23
CA ALA A 156 -6.43 5.30 4.55
C ALA A 156 -6.50 5.55 6.07
N GLN A 157 -6.99 4.58 6.84
CA GLN A 157 -6.97 4.65 8.32
C GLN A 157 -5.54 4.69 8.85
N GLY A 158 -4.63 3.85 8.33
CA GLY A 158 -3.22 3.83 8.68
C GLY A 158 -2.54 5.17 8.38
N ILE A 159 -2.74 5.69 7.16
CA ILE A 159 -2.17 6.98 6.73
C ILE A 159 -2.73 8.14 7.57
N LEU A 160 -4.03 8.17 7.81
CA LEU A 160 -4.64 9.20 8.65
C LEU A 160 -4.11 9.14 10.09
N GLY A 161 -3.83 7.94 10.60
CA GLY A 161 -3.14 7.76 11.87
C GLY A 161 -1.75 8.43 11.87
N VAL A 162 -0.96 8.24 10.81
CA VAL A 162 0.36 8.90 10.64
C VAL A 162 0.19 10.41 10.58
N MET A 163 -0.79 10.92 9.83
CA MET A 163 -1.06 12.36 9.72
C MET A 163 -1.39 12.97 11.08
N TYR A 164 -2.20 12.31 11.89
CA TYR A 164 -2.47 12.78 13.27
C TYR A 164 -1.26 12.68 14.20
N TYR A 165 -0.42 11.65 14.02
CA TYR A 165 0.77 11.45 14.85
C TYR A 165 1.80 12.57 14.67
N TYR A 166 2.04 12.96 13.41
CA TYR A 166 3.00 14.02 13.08
C TYR A 166 2.38 15.42 13.02
N GLY A 167 1.07 15.55 12.85
CA GLY A 167 0.39 16.82 12.62
C GLY A 167 0.44 17.27 11.16
N GLU A 168 0.51 16.32 10.22
CA GLU A 168 0.54 16.60 8.77
C GLU A 168 -0.87 16.94 8.28
N GLY A 169 -1.11 18.19 7.90
CA GLY A 169 -2.42 18.65 7.41
C GLY A 169 -3.57 18.64 8.45
N VAL A 170 -3.28 18.20 9.66
CA VAL A 170 -4.21 18.20 10.80
C VAL A 170 -3.47 18.63 12.07
N ARG A 171 -4.21 19.13 13.07
CA ARG A 171 -3.60 19.37 14.37
C ARG A 171 -3.09 18.05 14.95
N LYS A 172 -1.81 18.02 15.36
CA LYS A 172 -1.19 16.85 16.01
C LYS A 172 -2.05 16.34 17.16
N ASN A 173 -2.39 15.06 17.11
CA ASN A 173 -3.20 14.40 18.14
C ASN A 173 -2.88 12.90 18.18
N VAL A 174 -1.94 12.53 19.05
CA VAL A 174 -1.49 11.13 19.16
C VAL A 174 -2.58 10.18 19.66
N ALA A 175 -3.52 10.63 20.48
CA ALA A 175 -4.64 9.79 20.90
C ALA A 175 -5.59 9.48 19.72
N ALA A 176 -5.80 10.45 18.82
CA ALA A 176 -6.52 10.22 17.57
C ALA A 176 -5.74 9.28 16.64
N ALA A 177 -4.40 9.44 16.54
CA ALA A 177 -3.55 8.54 15.77
C ALA A 177 -3.70 7.08 16.21
N VAL A 178 -3.63 6.82 17.51
CA VAL A 178 -3.80 5.47 18.10
C VAL A 178 -5.17 4.88 17.75
N LYS A 179 -6.24 5.68 17.77
CA LYS A 179 -7.58 5.21 17.39
C LYS A 179 -7.62 4.76 15.93
N TRP A 180 -6.99 5.50 15.04
CA TRP A 180 -6.93 5.16 13.61
C TRP A 180 -6.00 3.98 13.34
N TYR A 181 -4.82 3.95 13.95
CA TYR A 181 -3.94 2.78 13.88
C TYR A 181 -4.62 1.51 14.35
N ARG A 182 -5.40 1.56 15.43
CA ARG A 182 -6.12 0.39 15.94
C ARG A 182 -7.12 -0.14 14.91
N LYS A 183 -7.93 0.74 14.31
CA LYS A 183 -8.89 0.34 13.26
C LYS A 183 -8.20 -0.34 12.07
N ALA A 184 -7.10 0.24 11.57
CA ALA A 184 -6.33 -0.34 10.46
C ALA A 184 -5.64 -1.65 10.87
N ALA A 185 -5.04 -1.70 12.06
CA ALA A 185 -4.34 -2.87 12.57
C ALA A 185 -5.27 -4.08 12.81
N GLU A 186 -6.50 -3.84 13.23
CA GLU A 186 -7.54 -4.86 13.39
C GLU A 186 -7.97 -5.45 12.06
N GLN A 187 -7.90 -4.69 10.97
CA GLN A 187 -8.14 -5.14 9.60
C GLN A 187 -6.92 -5.82 8.95
N GLY A 188 -5.78 -5.87 9.65
CA GLY A 188 -4.59 -6.55 9.15
C GLY A 188 -3.53 -5.65 8.53
N ASP A 189 -3.70 -4.33 8.51
CA ASP A 189 -2.67 -3.42 8.01
C ASP A 189 -1.39 -3.55 8.84
N CYS A 190 -0.33 -4.06 8.22
CA CYS A 190 0.91 -4.38 8.92
C CYS A 190 1.71 -3.14 9.35
N GLY A 191 1.59 -2.03 8.62
CA GLY A 191 2.16 -0.74 8.99
C GLY A 191 1.50 -0.18 10.24
N ALA A 192 0.17 -0.17 10.29
CA ALA A 192 -0.58 0.25 11.45
C ALA A 192 -0.38 -0.68 12.66
N GLN A 193 -0.25 -2.00 12.45
CA GLN A 193 0.09 -2.94 13.51
C GLN A 193 1.45 -2.60 14.13
N ASN A 194 2.47 -2.31 13.31
CA ASN A 194 3.76 -1.86 13.80
C ASN A 194 3.65 -0.53 14.56
N ASN A 195 2.99 0.47 13.99
CA ASN A 195 2.85 1.79 14.59
C ASN A 195 2.07 1.74 15.91
N LEU A 196 1.05 0.90 15.99
CA LEU A 196 0.32 0.67 17.25
C LEU A 196 1.22 -0.03 18.27
N GLY A 197 2.05 -0.97 17.86
CA GLY A 197 3.09 -1.58 18.69
C GLY A 197 4.04 -0.54 19.26
N VAL A 198 4.53 0.39 18.44
CA VAL A 198 5.39 1.51 18.89
C VAL A 198 4.67 2.39 19.91
N CYS A 199 3.39 2.71 19.67
CA CYS A 199 2.62 3.50 20.63
C CYS A 199 2.54 2.84 22.02
N TYR A 200 2.32 1.53 22.07
CA TYR A 200 2.31 0.78 23.35
C TYR A 200 3.71 0.60 23.94
N ASP A 201 4.75 0.42 23.11
CA ASP A 201 6.13 0.28 23.58
C ASP A 201 6.63 1.56 24.25
N THR A 202 6.29 2.72 23.68
CA THR A 202 6.76 4.02 24.16
C THR A 202 5.79 4.72 25.13
N GLY A 203 4.56 4.24 25.26
CA GLY A 203 3.51 4.94 26.02
C GLY A 203 2.97 6.18 25.30
N THR A 204 3.13 6.27 23.98
CA THR A 204 2.75 7.44 23.20
C THR A 204 1.26 7.39 22.83
N GLY A 205 0.45 8.24 23.44
CA GLY A 205 -0.99 8.30 23.22
C GLY A 205 -1.82 7.20 23.87
N VAL A 206 -1.16 6.25 24.53
CA VAL A 206 -1.73 5.16 25.35
C VAL A 206 -0.82 4.90 26.55
N ALA A 207 -1.32 4.21 27.56
CA ALA A 207 -0.45 3.71 28.63
C ALA A 207 0.55 2.70 28.04
N GLN A 208 1.81 2.78 28.47
CA GLN A 208 2.86 1.86 28.06
C GLN A 208 2.50 0.42 28.46
N ASP A 209 2.62 -0.50 27.51
CA ASP A 209 2.41 -1.94 27.72
C ASP A 209 3.24 -2.75 26.72
N TRP A 210 4.36 -3.25 27.18
CA TRP A 210 5.28 -4.03 26.35
C TRP A 210 4.70 -5.37 25.90
N ALA A 211 3.81 -5.98 26.68
CA ALA A 211 3.18 -7.24 26.28
C ALA A 211 2.21 -7.02 25.11
N VAL A 212 1.44 -5.92 25.17
CA VAL A 212 0.57 -5.50 24.07
C VAL A 212 1.40 -5.06 22.85
N ALA A 213 2.48 -4.30 23.04
CA ALA A 213 3.40 -3.93 21.96
C ALA A 213 3.93 -5.15 21.23
N LEU A 214 4.46 -6.14 21.95
CA LEU A 214 4.96 -7.38 21.38
C LEU A 214 3.89 -8.16 20.60
N LYS A 215 2.65 -8.17 21.10
CA LYS A 215 1.53 -8.81 20.40
C LYS A 215 1.28 -8.18 19.03
N TRP A 216 1.31 -6.85 18.94
CA TRP A 216 1.11 -6.12 17.71
C TRP A 216 2.31 -6.25 16.76
N TYR A 217 3.53 -6.11 17.27
CA TYR A 217 4.74 -6.36 16.48
C TYR A 217 4.77 -7.77 15.88
N ARG A 218 4.38 -8.81 16.66
CA ARG A 218 4.31 -10.18 16.14
C ARG A 218 3.28 -10.35 15.02
N LYS A 219 2.15 -9.64 15.08
CA LYS A 219 1.19 -9.65 13.97
C LYS A 219 1.81 -9.04 12.71
N ALA A 220 2.39 -7.85 12.81
CA ALA A 220 3.05 -7.20 11.69
C ALA A 220 4.21 -8.04 11.12
N ALA A 221 5.05 -8.60 11.99
CA ALA A 221 6.20 -9.42 11.61
C ALA A 221 5.82 -10.72 10.85
N ARG A 222 4.64 -11.31 11.14
CA ARG A 222 4.12 -12.47 10.39
C ARG A 222 3.82 -12.14 8.93
N HIS A 223 3.48 -10.89 8.63
CA HIS A 223 3.29 -10.38 7.27
C HIS A 223 4.56 -9.76 6.67
N GLY A 224 5.73 -10.07 7.26
CA GLY A 224 7.02 -9.66 6.73
C GLY A 224 7.45 -8.24 7.08
N ASN A 225 6.72 -7.49 7.92
CA ASN A 225 7.10 -6.10 8.26
C ASN A 225 8.47 -6.06 8.95
N ALA A 226 9.49 -5.55 8.23
CA ALA A 226 10.88 -5.52 8.70
C ALA A 226 11.07 -4.60 9.92
N CYS A 227 10.35 -3.47 10.00
CA CYS A 227 10.39 -2.59 11.17
C CYS A 227 9.91 -3.32 12.44
N ALA A 228 8.80 -4.07 12.33
CA ALA A 228 8.28 -4.85 13.45
C ALA A 228 9.22 -5.99 13.85
N GLN A 229 9.89 -6.62 12.90
CA GLN A 229 10.91 -7.64 13.17
C GLN A 229 12.09 -7.03 13.93
N THR A 230 12.54 -5.84 13.54
CA THR A 230 13.61 -5.10 14.25
C THR A 230 13.16 -4.74 15.66
N ASN A 231 11.97 -4.18 15.84
CA ASN A 231 11.42 -3.84 17.15
C ASN A 231 11.33 -5.08 18.08
N ILE A 232 10.97 -6.25 17.56
CA ILE A 232 11.00 -7.49 18.34
C ILE A 232 12.43 -7.87 18.72
N GLY A 233 13.39 -7.69 17.81
CA GLY A 233 14.82 -7.87 18.06
C GLY A 233 15.28 -7.03 19.24
N GLU A 234 15.00 -5.72 19.22
CA GLU A 234 15.31 -4.79 20.28
C GLU A 234 14.65 -5.18 21.63
N MET A 235 13.39 -5.64 21.61
CA MET A 235 12.71 -6.12 22.81
C MET A 235 13.45 -7.30 23.44
N TYR A 236 13.93 -8.26 22.63
CA TYR A 236 14.74 -9.37 23.13
C TYR A 236 16.15 -8.93 23.57
N GLU A 237 16.76 -7.98 22.91
CA GLU A 237 18.07 -7.46 23.29
C GLU A 237 18.04 -6.71 24.62
N THR A 238 17.01 -5.91 24.83
CA THR A 238 16.86 -5.10 26.06
C THR A 238 16.15 -5.82 27.20
N GLY A 239 15.33 -6.83 26.89
CA GLY A 239 14.47 -7.52 27.89
C GLY A 239 13.14 -6.80 28.13
N ARG A 240 12.70 -5.90 27.24
CA ARG A 240 11.42 -5.20 27.38
C ARG A 240 10.25 -6.15 27.07
N GLY A 241 9.44 -6.48 28.08
CA GLY A 241 8.27 -7.35 27.95
C GLY A 241 8.57 -8.82 27.61
N VAL A 242 9.84 -9.20 27.56
CA VAL A 242 10.34 -10.56 27.31
C VAL A 242 11.59 -10.85 28.12
N VAL A 243 11.91 -12.14 28.31
CA VAL A 243 13.21 -12.51 28.89
C VAL A 243 14.31 -12.13 27.90
N LYS A 244 15.27 -11.34 28.35
CA LYS A 244 16.43 -10.89 27.57
C LYS A 244 17.13 -12.06 26.88
N SER A 245 17.41 -11.95 25.59
CA SER A 245 18.07 -13.00 24.82
C SER A 245 18.68 -12.45 23.52
N ALA A 246 19.97 -12.21 23.55
CA ALA A 246 20.70 -11.74 22.37
C ALA A 246 20.62 -12.75 21.19
N VAL A 247 20.59 -14.05 21.49
CA VAL A 247 20.40 -15.09 20.45
C VAL A 247 19.05 -14.94 19.72
N ARG A 248 17.99 -14.60 20.46
CA ARG A 248 16.67 -14.35 19.84
C ARG A 248 16.64 -13.01 19.11
N ALA A 249 17.32 -11.99 19.65
CA ALA A 249 17.46 -10.69 19.00
C ALA A 249 18.15 -10.85 17.64
N ALA A 250 19.30 -11.55 17.58
CA ALA A 250 20.00 -11.82 16.33
C ALA A 250 19.11 -12.46 15.27
N LYS A 251 18.35 -13.50 15.63
CA LYS A 251 17.40 -14.17 14.70
C LYS A 251 16.32 -13.23 14.14
N TRP A 252 15.88 -12.26 14.90
CA TRP A 252 14.91 -11.28 14.42
C TRP A 252 15.56 -10.21 13.54
N TYR A 253 16.75 -9.73 13.91
CA TYR A 253 17.52 -8.82 13.09
C TYR A 253 17.94 -9.46 11.77
N GLU A 254 18.34 -10.75 11.76
CA GLU A 254 18.64 -11.49 10.53
C GLU A 254 17.46 -11.50 9.55
N LYS A 255 16.24 -11.72 10.04
CA LYS A 255 15.03 -11.70 9.20
C LYS A 255 14.79 -10.32 8.56
N ALA A 256 14.93 -9.25 9.32
CA ALA A 256 14.75 -7.89 8.83
C ALA A 256 15.92 -7.45 7.91
N ALA A 257 17.14 -7.80 8.27
CA ALA A 257 18.35 -7.51 7.50
C ALA A 257 18.35 -8.21 6.13
N ALA A 258 17.84 -9.45 6.06
CA ALA A 258 17.68 -10.20 4.81
C ALA A 258 16.70 -9.53 3.83
N GLN A 259 15.73 -8.77 4.33
CA GLN A 259 14.83 -7.95 3.53
C GLN A 259 15.44 -6.61 3.11
N GLY A 260 16.68 -6.33 3.48
CA GLY A 260 17.36 -5.09 3.18
C GLY A 260 17.14 -3.96 4.18
N TYR A 261 16.47 -4.19 5.32
CA TYR A 261 16.22 -3.12 6.29
C TYR A 261 17.50 -2.62 6.94
N ALA A 262 17.90 -1.37 6.64
CA ALA A 262 19.20 -0.82 7.02
C ALA A 262 19.44 -0.77 8.54
N GLY A 263 18.42 -0.44 9.34
CA GLY A 263 18.51 -0.46 10.80
C GLY A 263 18.86 -1.84 11.33
N ALA A 264 18.15 -2.89 10.89
CA ALA A 264 18.46 -4.26 11.31
C ALA A 264 19.82 -4.77 10.80
N GLN A 265 20.26 -4.32 9.63
CA GLN A 265 21.62 -4.63 9.14
C GLN A 265 22.69 -4.01 10.06
N TYR A 266 22.47 -2.78 10.52
CA TYR A 266 23.35 -2.14 11.48
C TYR A 266 23.36 -2.89 12.81
N ASP A 267 22.18 -3.16 13.38
CA ASP A 267 22.04 -3.86 14.66
C ASP A 267 22.66 -5.25 14.64
N LEU A 268 22.48 -6.00 13.54
CA LEU A 268 23.12 -7.30 13.34
C LEU A 268 24.65 -7.16 13.24
N GLY A 269 25.15 -6.11 12.60
CA GLY A 269 26.57 -5.76 12.58
C GLY A 269 27.13 -5.54 13.99
N GLU A 270 26.43 -4.84 14.86
CA GLU A 270 26.81 -4.64 16.27
C GLU A 270 26.86 -5.97 17.03
N LEU A 271 25.92 -6.88 16.80
CA LEU A 271 25.91 -8.21 17.43
C LEU A 271 27.14 -9.04 17.00
N TYR A 272 27.47 -9.07 15.71
CA TYR A 272 28.69 -9.76 15.20
C TYR A 272 29.97 -9.09 15.69
N ALA A 273 30.01 -7.78 15.79
CA ALA A 273 31.17 -7.06 16.27
C ALA A 273 31.48 -7.33 17.76
N SER A 274 30.43 -7.42 18.57
CA SER A 274 30.54 -7.67 20.00
C SER A 274 30.61 -9.16 20.37
N GLY A 275 30.10 -10.05 19.51
CA GLY A 275 29.88 -11.47 19.85
C GLY A 275 28.68 -11.69 20.75
N ASN A 276 27.74 -10.75 20.80
CA ASN A 276 26.57 -10.83 21.66
C ASN A 276 25.44 -11.64 20.98
N GLY A 277 25.19 -12.85 21.44
CA GLY A 277 24.16 -13.71 20.86
C GLY A 277 24.53 -14.45 19.58
N VAL A 278 25.64 -14.09 18.97
CA VAL A 278 26.28 -14.74 17.81
C VAL A 278 27.78 -14.91 18.08
N ALA A 279 28.44 -15.79 17.37
CA ALA A 279 29.91 -15.86 17.43
C ALA A 279 30.49 -14.52 16.91
N LYS A 280 31.49 -13.99 17.64
CA LYS A 280 32.15 -12.74 17.23
C LYS A 280 32.82 -12.92 15.87
N ASP A 281 32.42 -12.10 14.91
CA ASP A 281 32.93 -12.09 13.54
C ASP A 281 32.98 -10.65 13.00
N LEU A 282 34.21 -10.11 12.98
CA LEU A 282 34.42 -8.72 12.55
C LEU A 282 34.24 -8.55 11.03
N HIS A 283 34.46 -9.61 10.26
CA HIS A 283 34.24 -9.58 8.81
C HIS A 283 32.74 -9.55 8.49
N ALA A 284 31.96 -10.41 9.16
CA ALA A 284 30.51 -10.37 9.04
C ALA A 284 29.95 -9.01 9.51
N ALA A 285 30.44 -8.45 10.60
CA ALA A 285 30.06 -7.14 11.07
C ALA A 285 30.29 -6.05 10.04
N GLU A 286 31.48 -6.03 9.43
CA GLU A 286 31.82 -5.06 8.38
C GLU A 286 30.93 -5.20 7.14
N MET A 287 30.66 -6.43 6.72
CA MET A 287 29.75 -6.70 5.61
C MET A 287 28.35 -6.11 5.87
N TRP A 288 27.80 -6.27 7.08
CA TRP A 288 26.49 -5.75 7.44
C TRP A 288 26.49 -4.23 7.58
N TYR A 289 27.50 -3.62 8.20
CA TYR A 289 27.65 -2.17 8.25
C TYR A 289 27.77 -1.54 6.85
N ARG A 290 28.48 -2.18 5.93
CA ARG A 290 28.60 -1.71 4.54
C ARG A 290 27.23 -1.70 3.85
N LYS A 291 26.45 -2.77 3.97
CA LYS A 291 25.09 -2.83 3.40
C LYS A 291 24.18 -1.72 3.95
N ALA A 292 24.23 -1.47 5.26
CA ALA A 292 23.47 -0.39 5.87
C ALA A 292 23.96 1.00 5.41
N ALA A 293 25.27 1.18 5.32
CA ALA A 293 25.88 2.44 4.87
C ALA A 293 25.58 2.77 3.40
N GLU A 294 25.51 1.78 2.53
CA GLU A 294 25.13 1.93 1.12
C GLU A 294 23.69 2.46 0.97
N GLN A 295 22.84 2.24 1.95
CA GLN A 295 21.49 2.80 2.03
C GLN A 295 21.43 4.17 2.74
N GLY A 296 22.57 4.73 3.11
CA GLY A 296 22.65 6.04 3.77
C GLY A 296 22.42 6.00 5.28
N TYR A 297 22.50 4.83 5.95
CA TYR A 297 22.35 4.76 7.40
C TYR A 297 23.58 5.39 8.09
N ALA A 298 23.35 6.52 8.78
CA ALA A 298 24.43 7.41 9.24
C ALA A 298 25.41 6.71 10.20
N ASP A 299 24.90 5.95 11.18
CA ASP A 299 25.74 5.27 12.17
C ASP A 299 26.61 4.18 11.53
N ALA A 300 26.08 3.51 10.52
CA ALA A 300 26.85 2.53 9.75
C ALA A 300 27.94 3.18 8.90
N GLN A 301 27.71 4.37 8.37
CA GLN A 301 28.72 5.14 7.64
C GLN A 301 29.88 5.52 8.57
N TYR A 302 29.59 5.96 9.78
CA TYR A 302 30.60 6.27 10.80
C TYR A 302 31.44 5.03 11.13
N LYS A 303 30.82 3.90 11.42
CA LYS A 303 31.52 2.64 11.73
C LYS A 303 32.41 2.14 10.59
N LYS A 304 31.94 2.27 9.34
CA LYS A 304 32.72 1.93 8.15
C LYS A 304 34.00 2.80 8.04
N ASN A 305 33.88 4.08 8.28
CA ASN A 305 34.98 5.01 8.15
C ASN A 305 36.01 4.87 9.30
N SER A 306 35.56 4.68 10.54
CA SER A 306 36.42 4.47 11.69
C SER A 306 37.31 3.23 11.54
N ARG A 307 36.74 2.12 11.02
CA ARG A 307 37.51 0.88 10.81
C ARG A 307 38.51 0.96 9.67
N ARG A 308 38.21 1.74 8.62
CA ARG A 308 39.23 2.01 7.57
C ARG A 308 40.43 2.76 8.11
N GLN A 309 40.22 3.72 9.01
CA GLN A 309 41.31 4.44 9.66
C GLN A 309 42.12 3.53 10.59
N GLU A 310 41.50 2.58 11.28
CA GLU A 310 42.22 1.60 12.14
C GLU A 310 43.02 0.59 11.31
N ASN A 311 42.58 0.26 10.09
CA ASN A 311 43.24 -0.69 9.20
C ASN A 311 44.27 -0.01 8.26
N GLY A 312 44.42 1.33 8.30
CA GLY A 312 45.39 2.07 7.49
C GLY A 312 45.07 2.16 6.00
N GLU A 313 43.77 2.08 5.63
CA GLU A 313 43.26 2.23 4.26
C GLU A 313 42.77 3.67 3.97
#